data_c3ffbfa7f363a072a9cc3d956d3642f0
#
_entry.id   c3ffbfa7f363a072a9cc3d956d3642f0
#
_cell.length_a   1.000
_cell.length_b   1.000
_cell.length_c   1.000
_cell.angle_alpha   90.00
_cell.angle_beta   90.00
_cell.angle_gamma   90.00
#
_symmetry.space_group_name_H-M   'P 1'
#
loop_
_entity.id
_entity.type
_entity.pdbx_description
1 polymer ?
#
loop_
_entity_poly.entity_id
_entity_poly.type
_entity_poly.pdbx_seq_one_letter_code
_entity_poly.pdbx_strand_id
1 'polypeptide(L)'
;MCGRYAFFTDRELQEIDEIIEKISDDIQRDQMKTGEIFPTNVAPVFIRQKEIVIPKLMVWGFPNFRNKGVIINARAETVQEKKLFGSSLRERRCIIPSTGFYEWDANKKKFIFNTPNSQMLYMAGIFNQFEGENRFVILTTQANSSIADVHDRMPVVVPKDRIEDWIMDAELVDNIIFGTHPNLQKDAVA
;
A
#
# COMPACT_ATOMS: atom_id res chain seq x y z
N MET A 1 -4.55 -6.36 10.79
CA MET A 1 -3.55 -6.11 9.70
C MET A 1 -4.31 -5.78 8.45
N CYS A 2 -3.91 -4.72 7.73
CA CYS A 2 -4.59 -4.24 6.53
C CYS A 2 -4.76 -5.39 5.51
N GLY A 3 -5.92 -5.98 5.49
CA GLY A 3 -6.30 -7.10 4.60
C GLY A 3 -7.21 -6.67 3.46
N ARG A 4 -7.55 -5.38 3.40
CA ARG A 4 -8.39 -4.79 2.37
C ARG A 4 -8.18 -3.28 2.32
N TYR A 5 -8.10 -2.71 1.13
CA TYR A 5 -8.07 -1.27 0.96
C TYR A 5 -9.00 -0.83 -0.18
N ALA A 6 -9.17 0.46 -0.37
CA ALA A 6 -10.04 1.03 -1.36
C ALA A 6 -9.26 1.80 -2.43
N PHE A 7 -9.67 1.68 -3.68
CA PHE A 7 -9.23 2.52 -4.79
C PHE A 7 -10.48 2.85 -5.64
N PHE A 8 -11.26 3.82 -5.15
CA PHE A 8 -12.47 4.27 -5.82
C PHE A 8 -12.14 5.31 -6.88
N THR A 9 -12.57 5.06 -8.11
CA THR A 9 -12.32 5.92 -9.28
C THR A 9 -13.47 6.87 -9.61
N ASP A 10 -14.56 6.78 -8.88
CA ASP A 10 -15.72 7.67 -8.96
C ASP A 10 -15.55 8.95 -8.12
N ARG A 11 -14.44 9.09 -7.41
CA ARG A 11 -14.07 10.31 -6.70
C ARG A 11 -13.44 11.29 -7.68
N GLU A 12 -13.86 12.55 -7.62
CA GLU A 12 -13.30 13.66 -8.40
C GLU A 12 -11.90 14.08 -7.81
N LEU A 13 -10.94 13.18 -7.94
CA LEU A 13 -9.55 13.41 -7.53
C LEU A 13 -8.65 13.35 -8.76
N GLN A 14 -8.06 14.47 -9.12
CA GLN A 14 -7.17 14.60 -10.26
C GLN A 14 -6.05 13.53 -10.26
N GLU A 15 -5.53 13.18 -9.07
CA GLU A 15 -4.50 12.13 -8.95
C GLU A 15 -4.98 10.77 -9.47
N ILE A 16 -6.26 10.45 -9.32
CA ILE A 16 -6.81 9.18 -9.83
C ILE A 16 -6.82 9.19 -11.35
N ASP A 17 -7.28 10.29 -11.96
CA ASP A 17 -7.31 10.44 -13.41
C ASP A 17 -5.90 10.34 -14.00
N GLU A 18 -4.92 11.02 -13.40
CA GLU A 18 -3.52 10.94 -13.80
C GLU A 18 -2.94 9.51 -13.70
N ILE A 19 -3.30 8.75 -12.65
CA ILE A 19 -2.89 7.34 -12.51
C ILE A 19 -3.51 6.50 -13.64
N ILE A 20 -4.80 6.65 -13.87
CA ILE A 20 -5.55 5.89 -14.87
C ILE A 20 -5.01 6.16 -16.28
N GLU A 21 -4.72 7.42 -16.60
CA GLU A 21 -4.13 7.81 -17.89
C GLU A 21 -2.77 7.15 -18.11
N LYS A 22 -1.87 7.26 -17.11
CA LYS A 22 -0.50 6.73 -17.20
C LYS A 22 -0.40 5.20 -17.27
N ILE A 23 -1.44 4.46 -16.84
CA ILE A 23 -1.49 3.00 -16.94
C ILE A 23 -2.40 2.51 -18.09
N SER A 24 -2.88 3.40 -18.97
CA SER A 24 -3.79 3.03 -20.07
C SER A 24 -3.22 1.93 -20.97
N ASP A 25 -1.91 1.96 -21.22
CA ASP A 25 -1.18 1.02 -22.07
C ASP A 25 -0.55 -0.16 -21.31
N ASP A 26 -0.83 -0.30 -20.01
CA ASP A 26 -0.31 -1.43 -19.23
C ASP A 26 -0.99 -2.74 -19.66
N ILE A 27 -0.17 -3.78 -19.90
CA ILE A 27 -0.64 -5.09 -20.35
C ILE A 27 -1.67 -5.74 -19.40
N GLN A 28 -1.67 -5.36 -18.13
CA GLN A 28 -2.62 -5.85 -17.13
C GLN A 28 -3.82 -4.91 -16.92
N ARG A 29 -4.00 -3.90 -17.76
CA ARG A 29 -5.05 -2.87 -17.62
C ARG A 29 -6.45 -3.46 -17.45
N ASP A 30 -6.77 -4.48 -18.23
CA ASP A 30 -8.08 -5.15 -18.19
C ASP A 30 -8.32 -5.97 -16.92
N GLN A 31 -7.24 -6.29 -16.18
CA GLN A 31 -7.30 -7.04 -14.92
C GLN A 31 -7.35 -6.11 -13.70
N MET A 32 -7.11 -4.80 -13.88
CA MET A 32 -7.10 -3.84 -12.79
C MET A 32 -8.45 -3.83 -12.05
N LYS A 33 -8.37 -3.88 -10.73
CA LYS A 33 -9.54 -3.74 -9.86
C LYS A 33 -9.64 -2.32 -9.31
N THR A 34 -10.88 -1.86 -9.19
CA THR A 34 -11.27 -0.60 -8.55
C THR A 34 -12.30 -0.90 -7.46
N GLY A 35 -12.60 0.09 -6.62
CA GLY A 35 -13.46 -0.12 -5.46
C GLY A 35 -12.71 -0.76 -4.30
N GLU A 36 -13.26 -1.80 -3.69
CA GLU A 36 -12.57 -2.57 -2.66
C GLU A 36 -11.52 -3.50 -3.29
N ILE A 37 -10.28 -3.38 -2.86
CA ILE A 37 -9.14 -4.18 -3.33
C ILE A 37 -8.87 -5.30 -2.33
N PHE A 38 -8.84 -6.53 -2.83
CA PHE A 38 -8.59 -7.76 -2.07
C PHE A 38 -7.21 -8.33 -2.39
N PRO A 39 -6.62 -9.15 -1.50
CA PRO A 39 -5.45 -9.95 -1.84
C PRO A 39 -5.62 -10.67 -3.17
N THR A 40 -4.55 -10.73 -3.95
CA THR A 40 -4.47 -11.27 -5.33
C THR A 40 -5.10 -10.40 -6.43
N ASN A 41 -5.73 -9.29 -6.10
CA ASN A 41 -6.16 -8.34 -7.12
C ASN A 41 -4.97 -7.61 -7.74
N VAL A 42 -5.14 -7.22 -9.01
CA VAL A 42 -4.25 -6.31 -9.74
C VAL A 42 -4.63 -4.87 -9.42
N ALA A 43 -3.67 -4.08 -8.99
CA ALA A 43 -3.89 -2.69 -8.59
C ALA A 43 -2.68 -1.81 -8.92
N PRO A 44 -2.86 -0.47 -9.03
CA PRO A 44 -1.78 0.44 -9.31
C PRO A 44 -0.84 0.60 -8.10
N VAL A 45 0.44 0.68 -8.39
CA VAL A 45 1.50 1.07 -7.45
C VAL A 45 2.45 2.05 -8.13
N PHE A 46 3.03 2.98 -7.39
CA PHE A 46 4.12 3.82 -7.89
C PHE A 46 5.46 3.15 -7.64
N ILE A 47 6.31 3.13 -8.65
CA ILE A 47 7.66 2.58 -8.57
C ILE A 47 8.68 3.50 -9.22
N ARG A 48 9.94 3.28 -8.90
CA ARG A 48 11.06 3.88 -9.63
C ARG A 48 11.22 3.25 -11.01
N GLN A 49 11.29 4.11 -12.04
CA GLN A 49 11.77 3.73 -13.36
C GLN A 49 12.85 4.74 -13.79
N LYS A 50 14.12 4.32 -13.74
CA LYS A 50 15.27 5.24 -13.88
C LYS A 50 15.20 6.35 -12.83
N GLU A 51 15.11 7.61 -13.24
CA GLU A 51 15.09 8.79 -12.37
C GLU A 51 13.68 9.37 -12.16
N ILE A 52 12.63 8.64 -12.53
CA ILE A 52 11.24 9.09 -12.36
C ILE A 52 10.39 8.06 -11.61
N VAL A 53 9.33 8.55 -10.99
CA VAL A 53 8.30 7.72 -10.37
C VAL A 53 7.14 7.56 -11.35
N ILE A 54 6.78 6.30 -11.62
CA ILE A 54 5.68 5.97 -12.53
C ILE A 54 4.69 5.00 -11.88
N PRO A 55 3.41 5.04 -12.26
CA PRO A 55 2.47 3.99 -11.89
C PRO A 55 2.70 2.73 -12.74
N LYS A 56 2.54 1.57 -12.10
CA LYS A 56 2.52 0.24 -12.72
C LYS A 56 1.45 -0.61 -12.07
N LEU A 57 0.90 -1.54 -12.84
CA LEU A 57 -0.03 -2.54 -12.31
C LEU A 57 0.74 -3.74 -11.75
N MET A 58 0.36 -4.18 -10.55
CA MET A 58 0.96 -5.34 -9.87
C MET A 58 -0.08 -6.11 -9.08
N VAL A 59 0.17 -7.37 -8.83
CA VAL A 59 -0.69 -8.23 -8.01
C VAL A 59 -0.39 -8.03 -6.53
N TRP A 60 -1.41 -7.87 -5.69
CA TRP A 60 -1.23 -7.76 -4.25
C TRP A 60 -1.02 -9.12 -3.59
N GLY A 61 0.13 -9.30 -2.97
CA GLY A 61 0.50 -10.48 -2.18
C GLY A 61 1.63 -11.30 -2.80
N PHE A 62 2.67 -11.55 -2.02
CA PHE A 62 3.76 -12.46 -2.35
C PHE A 62 3.30 -13.92 -2.17
N PRO A 63 3.79 -14.87 -2.98
CA PRO A 63 3.51 -16.28 -2.76
C PRO A 63 3.94 -16.74 -1.37
N ASN A 64 3.10 -17.52 -0.72
CA ASN A 64 3.44 -18.14 0.56
C ASN A 64 3.93 -19.57 0.32
N PHE A 65 5.25 -19.74 0.23
CA PHE A 65 5.88 -21.03 -0.05
C PHE A 65 5.73 -22.06 1.09
N ARG A 66 5.24 -21.67 2.25
CA ARG A 66 5.07 -22.56 3.41
C ARG A 66 3.62 -23.00 3.60
N ASN A 67 2.68 -22.18 3.19
CA ASN A 67 1.25 -22.40 3.41
C ASN A 67 0.46 -22.00 2.15
N LYS A 68 -0.79 -22.42 2.08
CA LYS A 68 -1.72 -21.91 1.05
C LYS A 68 -1.96 -20.41 1.22
N GLY A 69 -2.20 -19.71 0.13
CA GLY A 69 -2.51 -18.27 0.10
C GLY A 69 -1.29 -17.39 -0.16
N VAL A 70 -1.42 -16.12 0.19
CA VAL A 70 -0.41 -15.08 -0.10
C VAL A 70 -0.05 -14.31 1.18
N ILE A 71 1.15 -13.76 1.19
CA ILE A 71 1.64 -12.84 2.22
C ILE A 71 1.34 -11.43 1.73
N ILE A 72 0.43 -10.73 2.38
CA ILE A 72 -0.08 -9.43 1.94
C ILE A 72 0.58 -8.24 2.65
N ASN A 73 1.21 -8.48 3.80
CA ASN A 73 1.85 -7.44 4.59
C ASN A 73 3.25 -7.85 5.05
N ALA A 74 4.12 -6.88 5.21
CA ALA A 74 5.41 -7.02 5.89
C ALA A 74 5.48 -6.05 7.08
N ARG A 75 5.91 -6.55 8.24
CA ARG A 75 6.08 -5.70 9.43
C ARG A 75 7.33 -4.84 9.28
N ALA A 76 7.19 -3.54 9.42
CA ALA A 76 8.25 -2.55 9.36
C ALA A 76 9.43 -2.90 10.30
N GLU A 77 9.11 -3.35 11.50
CA GLU A 77 10.08 -3.66 12.56
C GLU A 77 11.04 -4.81 12.22
N THR A 78 10.65 -5.68 11.27
CA THR A 78 11.44 -6.89 10.93
C THR A 78 11.67 -7.06 9.43
N VAL A 79 11.23 -6.10 8.62
CA VAL A 79 11.29 -6.21 7.16
C VAL A 79 12.72 -6.33 6.63
N GLN A 80 13.68 -5.63 7.25
CA GLN A 80 15.09 -5.66 6.85
C GLN A 80 15.73 -7.04 7.06
N GLU A 81 15.36 -7.72 8.15
CA GLU A 81 15.99 -8.98 8.59
C GLU A 81 15.46 -10.20 7.81
N LYS A 82 14.22 -10.13 7.33
CA LYS A 82 13.59 -11.25 6.65
C LYS A 82 14.09 -11.39 5.22
N LYS A 83 14.66 -12.56 4.89
CA LYS A 83 15.16 -12.90 3.55
C LYS A 83 14.17 -12.61 2.43
N LEU A 84 12.86 -12.82 2.68
CA LEU A 84 11.81 -12.58 1.69
C LEU A 84 11.65 -11.09 1.34
N PHE A 85 11.96 -10.19 2.26
CA PHE A 85 11.63 -8.77 2.14
C PHE A 85 12.87 -7.85 2.05
N GLY A 86 13.98 -8.22 2.69
CA GLY A 86 15.14 -7.34 2.86
C GLY A 86 15.73 -6.80 1.54
N SER A 87 15.84 -7.64 0.50
CA SER A 87 16.31 -7.18 -0.80
C SER A 87 15.29 -6.24 -1.47
N SER A 88 14.00 -6.55 -1.34
CA SER A 88 12.94 -5.71 -1.90
C SER A 88 12.87 -4.35 -1.19
N LEU A 89 13.09 -4.29 0.11
CA LEU A 89 13.14 -3.02 0.83
C LEU A 89 14.30 -2.12 0.35
N ARG A 90 15.46 -2.70 0.03
CA ARG A 90 16.60 -1.93 -0.47
C ARG A 90 16.43 -1.44 -1.91
N GLU A 91 15.82 -2.25 -2.78
CA GLU A 91 15.89 -2.04 -4.23
C GLU A 91 14.54 -1.85 -4.92
N ARG A 92 13.46 -2.32 -4.31
CA ARG A 92 12.13 -2.42 -4.92
C ARG A 92 11.04 -1.91 -4.01
N ARG A 93 11.20 -0.66 -3.59
CA ARG A 93 10.17 0.07 -2.85
C ARG A 93 9.08 0.55 -3.80
N CYS A 94 7.85 0.58 -3.31
CA CYS A 94 6.71 1.12 -4.03
C CYS A 94 5.78 1.88 -3.10
N ILE A 95 4.89 2.66 -3.67
CA ILE A 95 3.77 3.31 -2.99
C ILE A 95 2.47 2.74 -3.54
N ILE A 96 1.56 2.42 -2.66
CA ILE A 96 0.20 1.98 -2.99
C ILE A 96 -0.73 3.19 -2.82
N PRO A 97 -1.21 3.80 -3.92
CA PRO A 97 -2.24 4.82 -3.85
C PRO A 97 -3.57 4.20 -3.44
N SER A 98 -4.28 4.88 -2.56
CA SER A 98 -5.51 4.36 -1.96
C SER A 98 -6.47 5.50 -1.64
N THR A 99 -7.76 5.24 -1.66
CA THR A 99 -8.78 6.16 -1.14
C THR A 99 -9.16 5.85 0.31
N GLY A 100 -8.50 4.86 0.93
CA GLY A 100 -8.67 4.43 2.31
C GLY A 100 -8.37 2.95 2.47
N PHE A 101 -8.25 2.46 3.70
CA PHE A 101 -8.12 1.04 3.99
C PHE A 101 -9.13 0.60 5.04
N TYR A 102 -9.39 -0.69 5.09
CA TYR A 102 -10.36 -1.27 5.99
C TYR A 102 -9.70 -2.05 7.13
N GLU A 103 -10.28 -1.90 8.33
CA GLU A 103 -10.01 -2.76 9.48
C GLU A 103 -11.31 -3.07 10.23
N TRP A 104 -11.25 -4.11 11.03
CA TRP A 104 -12.38 -4.58 11.84
C TRP A 104 -12.01 -4.54 13.31
N ASP A 105 -12.93 -4.06 14.14
CA ASP A 105 -12.77 -4.12 15.58
C ASP A 105 -12.99 -5.55 16.14
N ALA A 106 -12.83 -5.71 17.45
CA ALA A 106 -13.04 -6.98 18.14
C ALA A 106 -14.47 -7.53 17.98
N ASN A 107 -15.45 -6.68 17.69
CA ASN A 107 -16.85 -7.02 17.46
C ASN A 107 -17.15 -7.30 15.97
N LYS A 108 -16.13 -7.33 15.13
CA LYS A 108 -16.23 -7.49 13.66
C LYS A 108 -16.95 -6.34 12.96
N LYS A 109 -17.06 -5.19 13.60
CA LYS A 109 -17.55 -3.98 12.95
C LYS A 109 -16.48 -3.45 12.00
N LYS A 110 -16.88 -3.21 10.74
CA LYS A 110 -16.00 -2.72 9.68
C LYS A 110 -15.86 -1.21 9.74
N PHE A 111 -14.64 -0.74 9.62
CA PHE A 111 -14.31 0.69 9.49
C PHE A 111 -13.47 0.91 8.26
N ILE A 112 -13.66 2.07 7.62
CA ILE A 112 -12.73 2.61 6.63
C ILE A 112 -11.93 3.74 7.27
N PHE A 113 -10.61 3.73 7.02
CA PHE A 113 -9.69 4.76 7.44
C PHE A 113 -9.19 5.52 6.22
N ASN A 114 -9.28 6.85 6.27
CA ASN A 114 -8.87 7.73 5.19
C ASN A 114 -8.18 8.99 5.73
N THR A 115 -7.58 9.75 4.83
CA THR A 115 -7.02 11.05 5.18
C THR A 115 -8.12 12.07 5.44
N PRO A 116 -7.91 13.08 6.31
CA PRO A 116 -8.80 14.23 6.41
C PRO A 116 -9.05 14.83 5.01
N ASN A 117 -10.28 15.31 4.79
CA ASN A 117 -10.72 15.90 3.51
C ASN A 117 -10.76 14.93 2.32
N SER A 118 -10.81 13.62 2.57
CA SER A 118 -10.94 12.56 1.54
C SER A 118 -9.88 12.61 0.44
N GLN A 119 -8.69 13.11 0.75
CA GLN A 119 -7.53 13.09 -0.15
C GLN A 119 -6.99 11.66 -0.31
N MET A 120 -6.13 11.47 -1.30
CA MET A 120 -5.45 10.19 -1.50
C MET A 120 -4.60 9.81 -0.28
N LEU A 121 -4.65 8.56 0.10
CA LEU A 121 -3.80 7.92 1.09
C LEU A 121 -2.71 7.13 0.37
N TYR A 122 -1.46 7.35 0.73
CA TYR A 122 -0.32 6.66 0.14
C TYR A 122 0.30 5.72 1.16
N MET A 123 0.31 4.43 0.87
CA MET A 123 0.87 3.40 1.76
C MET A 123 2.21 2.93 1.24
N ALA A 124 3.19 2.83 2.12
CA ALA A 124 4.49 2.24 1.78
C ALA A 124 4.36 0.75 1.49
N GLY A 125 5.06 0.30 0.47
CA GLY A 125 5.15 -1.09 0.11
C GLY A 125 6.49 -1.46 -0.49
N ILE A 126 6.66 -2.74 -0.71
CA ILE A 126 7.76 -3.33 -1.43
C ILE A 126 7.23 -4.33 -2.45
N PHE A 127 7.95 -4.52 -3.55
CA PHE A 127 7.56 -5.48 -4.58
C PHE A 127 8.69 -6.44 -4.94
N ASN A 128 8.34 -7.53 -5.57
CA ASN A 128 9.27 -8.47 -6.14
C ASN A 128 8.63 -9.20 -7.32
N GLN A 129 9.44 -9.89 -8.12
CA GLN A 129 8.97 -10.69 -9.22
C GLN A 129 8.96 -12.17 -8.83
N PHE A 130 7.86 -12.84 -9.11
CA PHE A 130 7.67 -14.27 -8.90
C PHE A 130 7.09 -14.89 -10.17
N GLU A 131 7.80 -15.86 -10.76
CA GLU A 131 7.37 -16.54 -11.98
C GLU A 131 6.98 -15.58 -13.14
N GLY A 132 7.71 -14.46 -13.25
CA GLY A 132 7.45 -13.44 -14.27
C GLY A 132 6.40 -12.39 -13.87
N GLU A 133 5.67 -12.58 -12.77
CA GLU A 133 4.65 -11.65 -12.30
C GLU A 133 5.18 -10.71 -11.21
N ASN A 134 4.98 -9.41 -11.36
CA ASN A 134 5.32 -8.43 -10.33
C ASN A 134 4.23 -8.41 -9.25
N ARG A 135 4.66 -8.58 -7.99
CA ARG A 135 3.78 -8.61 -6.84
C ARG A 135 4.25 -7.66 -5.76
N PHE A 136 3.31 -7.06 -5.04
CA PHE A 136 3.62 -6.15 -3.93
C PHE A 136 3.03 -6.62 -2.60
N VAL A 137 3.59 -6.10 -1.52
CA VAL A 137 3.05 -6.20 -0.16
C VAL A 137 3.08 -4.83 0.50
N ILE A 138 2.13 -4.59 1.40
CA ILE A 138 2.01 -3.34 2.16
C ILE A 138 2.89 -3.45 3.42
N LEU A 139 3.66 -2.40 3.73
CA LEU A 139 4.34 -2.31 5.02
C LEU A 139 3.36 -1.88 6.10
N THR A 140 3.45 -2.52 7.26
CA THR A 140 2.63 -2.18 8.42
C THR A 140 3.50 -1.87 9.63
N THR A 141 3.03 -0.94 10.46
CA THR A 141 3.65 -0.53 11.71
C THR A 141 2.62 -0.58 12.85
N GLN A 142 3.04 -0.25 14.07
CA GLN A 142 2.15 -0.12 15.21
C GLN A 142 1.12 0.99 14.97
N ALA A 143 -0.13 0.74 15.31
CA ALA A 143 -1.20 1.74 15.16
C ALA A 143 -0.95 2.97 16.05
N ASN A 144 -1.20 4.15 15.51
CA ASN A 144 -1.26 5.38 16.30
C ASN A 144 -2.65 5.53 16.97
N SER A 145 -2.83 6.61 17.74
CA SER A 145 -4.05 6.85 18.51
C SER A 145 -5.33 6.93 17.69
N SER A 146 -5.26 7.24 16.40
CA SER A 146 -6.44 7.32 15.52
C SER A 146 -7.00 5.95 15.10
N ILE A 147 -6.23 4.87 15.29
CA ILE A 147 -6.58 3.52 14.84
C ILE A 147 -6.56 2.51 15.98
N ALA A 148 -5.78 2.76 17.04
CA ALA A 148 -5.48 1.80 18.10
C ALA A 148 -6.72 1.23 18.82
N ASP A 149 -7.84 1.92 18.82
CA ASP A 149 -9.12 1.44 19.37
C ASP A 149 -9.83 0.42 18.46
N VAL A 150 -9.42 0.30 17.19
CA VAL A 150 -9.97 -0.67 16.24
C VAL A 150 -8.99 -1.83 16.01
N HIS A 151 -7.70 -1.51 15.78
CA HIS A 151 -6.66 -2.50 15.48
C HIS A 151 -5.28 -2.05 15.98
N ASP A 152 -4.43 -2.99 16.36
CA ASP A 152 -3.06 -2.75 16.88
C ASP A 152 -2.04 -2.40 15.79
N ARG A 153 -2.39 -2.56 14.51
CA ARG A 153 -1.53 -2.30 13.36
C ARG A 153 -2.17 -1.35 12.37
N MET A 154 -1.34 -0.59 11.66
CA MET A 154 -1.74 0.27 10.55
C MET A 154 -0.74 0.15 9.40
N PRO A 155 -1.10 0.50 8.15
CA PRO A 155 -0.14 0.70 7.08
C PRO A 155 0.87 1.80 7.45
N VAL A 156 2.10 1.68 6.97
CA VAL A 156 3.04 2.80 6.97
C VAL A 156 2.53 3.83 5.96
N VAL A 157 1.99 4.94 6.47
CA VAL A 157 1.46 6.02 5.63
C VAL A 157 2.56 7.00 5.29
N VAL A 158 2.72 7.28 3.99
CA VAL A 158 3.73 8.20 3.46
C VAL A 158 3.03 9.49 3.03
N PRO A 159 3.42 10.67 3.54
CA PRO A 159 2.94 11.95 3.05
C PRO A 159 3.20 12.11 1.54
N LYS A 160 2.32 12.80 0.83
CA LYS A 160 2.42 12.96 -0.63
C LYS A 160 3.75 13.56 -1.08
N ASP A 161 4.25 14.54 -0.36
CA ASP A 161 5.53 15.23 -0.58
C ASP A 161 6.77 14.37 -0.26
N ARG A 162 6.58 13.18 0.38
CA ARG A 162 7.63 12.24 0.72
C ARG A 162 7.62 10.97 -0.14
N ILE A 163 6.78 10.89 -1.19
CA ILE A 163 6.69 9.72 -2.08
C ILE A 163 8.01 9.46 -2.79
N GLU A 164 8.64 10.50 -3.32
CA GLU A 164 9.93 10.37 -4.00
C GLU A 164 11.02 9.95 -3.02
N ASP A 165 11.07 10.52 -1.83
CA ASP A 165 12.00 10.12 -0.76
C ASP A 165 11.89 8.62 -0.47
N TRP A 166 10.67 8.12 -0.30
CA TRP A 166 10.45 6.70 -0.06
C TRP A 166 10.95 5.81 -1.20
N ILE A 167 10.65 6.19 -2.44
CA ILE A 167 10.95 5.36 -3.61
C ILE A 167 12.43 5.47 -4.01
N MET A 168 13.01 6.67 -3.97
CA MET A 168 14.30 6.97 -4.58
C MET A 168 15.46 6.95 -3.58
N ASP A 169 15.24 7.36 -2.34
CA ASP A 169 16.29 7.56 -1.35
C ASP A 169 16.33 6.42 -0.31
N ALA A 170 17.45 5.68 -0.29
CA ALA A 170 17.61 4.58 0.66
C ALA A 170 17.94 5.08 2.08
N GLU A 171 18.50 6.28 2.24
CA GLU A 171 18.89 6.83 3.54
C GLU A 171 17.68 7.33 4.34
N LEU A 172 16.60 7.69 3.65
CA LEU A 172 15.37 8.19 4.27
C LEU A 172 14.36 7.10 4.66
N VAL A 173 14.62 5.84 4.27
CA VAL A 173 13.70 4.70 4.51
C VAL A 173 13.35 4.54 5.99
N ASP A 174 14.34 4.51 6.86
CA ASP A 174 14.13 4.32 8.30
C ASP A 174 13.37 5.50 8.92
N ASN A 175 13.64 6.73 8.47
CA ASN A 175 12.92 7.93 8.92
C ASN A 175 11.44 7.88 8.53
N ILE A 176 11.11 7.27 7.40
CA ILE A 176 9.71 7.12 6.95
C ILE A 176 9.04 5.97 7.70
N ILE A 177 9.70 4.83 7.84
CA ILE A 177 9.14 3.64 8.50
C ILE A 177 8.87 3.87 9.98
N PHE A 178 9.84 4.48 10.69
CA PHE A 178 9.80 4.67 12.15
C PHE A 178 9.44 6.08 12.59
N GLY A 179 9.13 6.96 11.62
CA GLY A 179 8.68 8.32 11.87
C GLY A 179 7.24 8.40 12.39
N THR A 180 6.77 9.62 12.58
CA THR A 180 5.38 9.86 12.96
C THR A 180 4.47 9.72 11.75
N HIS A 181 3.46 8.86 11.85
CA HIS A 181 2.42 8.70 10.83
C HIS A 181 1.23 9.62 11.11
N PRO A 182 0.56 10.14 10.07
CA PRO A 182 -0.57 11.05 10.23
C PRO A 182 -1.75 10.37 10.94
N ASN A 183 -2.52 11.17 11.68
CA ASN A 183 -3.81 10.73 12.17
C ASN A 183 -4.79 10.60 11.01
N LEU A 184 -5.58 9.55 11.04
CA LEU A 184 -6.59 9.25 10.03
C LEU A 184 -8.00 9.46 10.58
N GLN A 185 -8.92 9.78 9.70
CA GLN A 185 -10.36 9.73 9.99
C GLN A 185 -10.84 8.29 9.87
N LYS A 186 -11.82 7.92 10.68
CA LYS A 186 -12.47 6.62 10.58
C LYS A 186 -13.98 6.77 10.49
N ASP A 187 -14.55 6.02 9.57
CA ASP A 187 -15.99 5.92 9.36
C ASP A 187 -16.43 4.47 9.46
N ALA A 188 -17.55 4.23 10.15
CA ALA A 188 -18.13 2.90 10.19
C ALA A 188 -18.76 2.58 8.83
N VAL A 189 -18.49 1.39 8.33
CA VAL A 189 -19.06 0.89 7.07
C VAL A 189 -20.21 -0.07 7.41
N ALA A 190 -21.37 0.16 6.82
CA ALA A 190 -22.56 -0.67 6.99
C ALA A 190 -22.38 -2.06 6.35
#